data_745168328b18838605f590504d26f6bf
#
_entry.id   745168328b18838605f590504d26f6bf
#
_cell.length_a   1.000
_cell.length_b   1.000
_cell.length_c   1.000
_cell.angle_alpha   90.00
_cell.angle_beta   90.00
_cell.angle_gamma   90.00
#
_symmetry.space_group_name_H-M   'P 1'
#
loop_
_entity.id
_entity.type
_entity.pdbx_description
1 polymer ?
#
loop_
_entity_poly.entity_id
_entity_poly.type
_entity_poly.pdbx_seq_one_letter_code
_entity_poly.pdbx_strand_id
1 'polypeptide(L)'
;MSRPTTRRISLRTADEKDARKIHTLIQTNLEEGHLLPRTLGELTVHAGRFVVAVRGRSIVGCAELAPLSPHVAEVRSLAVDAQARGARVGVMIVDELRRRARRTGYEKLCAFTHAPGYFSRMGFSIVPHSWLLEKIFTDCVKCPQFRRCAQYGMVVPLDAAFDADRTDTVAAAATAPVA
;
A
#
# COMPACT_ATOMS: atom_id res chain seq x y z
N MET A 1 1.78 38.99 -4.68
CA MET A 1 1.02 37.72 -4.67
C MET A 1 2.01 36.58 -4.50
N SER A 2 2.14 36.06 -3.23
CA SER A 2 3.11 34.98 -2.92
C SER A 2 2.57 33.66 -3.48
N ARG A 3 3.36 32.99 -4.33
CA ARG A 3 3.08 31.63 -4.79
C ARG A 3 2.92 30.70 -3.58
N PRO A 4 1.86 29.89 -3.52
CA PRO A 4 1.74 28.90 -2.45
C PRO A 4 2.94 27.93 -2.57
N THR A 5 3.80 27.93 -1.57
CA THR A 5 4.90 26.97 -1.46
C THR A 5 4.26 25.59 -1.28
N THR A 6 4.18 24.80 -2.34
CA THR A 6 3.68 23.42 -2.30
C THR A 6 4.62 22.64 -1.37
N ARG A 7 4.21 22.46 -0.10
CA ARG A 7 5.01 21.76 0.89
C ARG A 7 5.27 20.34 0.38
N ARG A 8 6.55 19.99 0.27
CA ARG A 8 7.03 18.68 -0.19
C ARG A 8 6.44 17.57 0.68
N ILE A 9 6.01 16.47 0.06
CA ILE A 9 5.57 15.27 0.75
C ILE A 9 6.81 14.45 1.15
N SER A 10 6.86 14.01 2.40
CA SER A 10 7.88 13.11 2.92
C SER A 10 7.25 11.85 3.50
N LEU A 11 7.99 10.74 3.47
CA LEU A 11 7.57 9.48 4.06
C LEU A 11 8.32 9.23 5.37
N ARG A 12 7.63 8.63 6.33
CA ARG A 12 8.24 8.13 7.57
C ARG A 12 7.47 6.96 8.13
N THR A 13 8.06 6.26 9.10
CA THR A 13 7.32 5.31 9.95
C THR A 13 6.36 6.10 10.84
N ALA A 14 5.17 5.53 11.06
CA ALA A 14 4.24 6.07 12.04
C ALA A 14 4.64 5.66 13.47
N ASP A 15 4.19 6.43 14.43
CA ASP A 15 4.23 6.10 15.86
C ASP A 15 2.80 6.07 16.45
N GLU A 16 2.69 5.72 17.73
CA GLU A 16 1.39 5.61 18.42
C GLU A 16 0.58 6.93 18.40
N LYS A 17 1.26 8.08 18.38
CA LYS A 17 0.62 9.41 18.35
C LYS A 17 -0.06 9.68 17.01
N ASP A 18 0.36 8.97 15.96
CA ASP A 18 -0.23 9.06 14.62
C ASP A 18 -1.52 8.24 14.50
N ALA A 19 -1.77 7.27 15.39
CA ALA A 19 -2.87 6.32 15.28
C ALA A 19 -4.24 7.00 15.08
N ARG A 20 -4.53 8.10 15.79
CA ARG A 20 -5.77 8.86 15.60
C ARG A 20 -5.89 9.48 14.21
N LYS A 21 -4.79 10.04 13.68
CA LYS A 21 -4.78 10.65 12.33
C LYS A 21 -4.92 9.59 11.24
N ILE A 22 -4.24 8.44 11.43
CA ILE A 22 -4.37 7.27 10.53
C ILE A 22 -5.80 6.76 10.55
N HIS A 23 -6.40 6.61 11.74
CA HIS A 23 -7.78 6.18 11.90
C HIS A 23 -8.74 7.11 11.16
N THR A 24 -8.66 8.43 11.38
CA THR A 24 -9.48 9.42 10.67
C THR A 24 -9.32 9.30 9.16
N LEU A 25 -8.09 9.18 8.65
CA LEU A 25 -7.83 9.04 7.22
C LEU A 25 -8.45 7.76 6.64
N ILE A 26 -8.35 6.63 7.36
CA ILE A 26 -8.97 5.36 6.95
C ILE A 26 -10.50 5.51 6.96
N GLN A 27 -11.09 6.11 8.01
CA GLN A 27 -12.54 6.31 8.10
C GLN A 27 -13.09 7.14 6.94
N THR A 28 -12.44 8.23 6.58
CA THR A 28 -12.83 9.06 5.44
C THR A 28 -12.79 8.26 4.12
N ASN A 29 -11.84 7.34 3.96
CA ASN A 29 -11.74 6.49 2.77
C ASN A 29 -12.68 5.27 2.82
N LEU A 30 -13.20 4.89 3.99
CA LEU A 30 -14.22 3.83 4.12
C LEU A 30 -15.53 4.19 3.42
N GLU A 31 -15.93 5.44 3.48
CA GLU A 31 -17.16 5.94 2.84
C GLU A 31 -17.12 5.74 1.31
N GLU A 32 -15.93 5.60 0.74
CA GLU A 32 -15.73 5.28 -0.68
C GLU A 32 -15.84 3.77 -0.97
N GLY A 33 -16.02 2.91 0.05
CA GLY A 33 -16.32 1.47 -0.11
C GLY A 33 -15.14 0.56 -0.43
N HIS A 34 -13.91 1.03 -0.33
CA HIS A 34 -12.71 0.29 -0.77
C HIS A 34 -11.85 -0.29 0.35
N LEU A 35 -12.11 0.07 1.61
CA LEU A 35 -11.35 -0.37 2.77
C LEU A 35 -12.22 -1.15 3.76
N LEU A 36 -11.58 -1.92 4.62
CA LEU A 36 -12.21 -2.50 5.80
C LEU A 36 -11.96 -1.61 7.02
N PRO A 37 -12.92 -1.51 7.95
CA PRO A 37 -12.76 -0.71 9.16
C PRO A 37 -11.63 -1.26 10.04
N ARG A 38 -10.95 -0.34 10.73
CA ARG A 38 -9.89 -0.65 11.70
C ARG A 38 -10.19 0.05 13.01
N THR A 39 -9.97 -0.61 14.11
CA THR A 39 -10.14 0.02 15.43
C THR A 39 -8.94 0.90 15.80
N LEU A 40 -9.17 1.95 16.58
CA LEU A 40 -8.08 2.81 17.06
C LEU A 40 -7.06 2.02 17.89
N GLY A 41 -7.52 1.07 18.74
CA GLY A 41 -6.64 0.23 19.54
C GLY A 41 -5.69 -0.62 18.68
N GLU A 42 -6.23 -1.25 17.64
CA GLU A 42 -5.44 -2.02 16.67
C GLU A 42 -4.40 -1.14 15.97
N LEU A 43 -4.79 0.05 15.51
CA LEU A 43 -3.88 0.99 14.85
C LEU A 43 -2.79 1.51 15.80
N THR A 44 -3.10 1.70 17.07
CA THR A 44 -2.12 2.10 18.08
C THR A 44 -1.06 1.01 18.27
N VAL A 45 -1.49 -0.23 18.47
CA VAL A 45 -0.58 -1.38 18.65
C VAL A 45 0.30 -1.61 17.42
N HIS A 46 -0.25 -1.41 16.22
CA HIS A 46 0.45 -1.67 14.96
C HIS A 46 1.05 -0.43 14.30
N ALA A 47 1.08 0.72 14.98
CA ALA A 47 1.51 1.99 14.40
C ALA A 47 2.88 1.90 13.70
N GLY A 48 3.86 1.24 14.30
CA GLY A 48 5.20 1.05 13.74
C GLY A 48 5.27 0.24 12.43
N ARG A 49 4.18 -0.45 12.04
CA ARG A 49 4.08 -1.14 10.75
C ARG A 49 3.63 -0.22 9.62
N PHE A 50 3.09 0.96 9.96
CA PHE A 50 2.60 1.92 8.97
C PHE A 50 3.72 2.79 8.41
N VAL A 51 3.63 3.05 7.12
CA VAL A 51 4.26 4.17 6.44
C VAL A 51 3.22 5.27 6.33
N VAL A 52 3.59 6.48 6.72
CA VAL A 52 2.77 7.68 6.53
C VAL A 52 3.45 8.67 5.60
N ALA A 53 2.66 9.24 4.71
CA ALA A 53 3.04 10.39 3.90
C ALA A 53 2.61 11.66 4.60
N VAL A 54 3.56 12.57 4.82
CA VAL A 54 3.35 13.81 5.57
C VAL A 54 3.56 15.02 4.67
N ARG A 55 2.61 15.95 4.70
CA ARG A 55 2.69 17.26 4.05
C ARG A 55 2.56 18.35 5.13
N GLY A 56 3.68 18.95 5.51
CA GLY A 56 3.73 19.86 6.66
C GLY A 56 3.49 19.13 7.97
N ARG A 57 2.36 19.39 8.65
CA ARG A 57 1.95 18.72 9.90
C ARG A 57 0.85 17.67 9.70
N SER A 58 0.37 17.51 8.48
CA SER A 58 -0.75 16.63 8.17
C SER A 58 -0.28 15.31 7.56
N ILE A 59 -0.86 14.20 8.01
CA ILE A 59 -0.76 12.90 7.34
C ILE A 59 -1.74 12.94 6.17
N VAL A 60 -1.22 12.76 4.96
CA VAL A 60 -1.99 12.80 3.71
C VAL A 60 -2.05 11.43 3.02
N GLY A 61 -1.44 10.43 3.61
CA GLY A 61 -1.52 9.05 3.13
C GLY A 61 -0.93 8.09 4.16
N CYS A 62 -1.40 6.86 4.15
CA CYS A 62 -0.88 5.79 4.99
C CYS A 62 -1.06 4.42 4.33
N ALA A 63 -0.24 3.45 4.72
CA ALA A 63 -0.50 2.02 4.56
C ALA A 63 0.34 1.21 5.55
N GLU A 64 -0.15 0.03 5.89
CA GLU A 64 0.51 -0.94 6.77
C GLU A 64 1.27 -1.98 5.95
N LEU A 65 2.47 -2.34 6.40
CA LEU A 65 3.14 -3.58 6.03
C LEU A 65 2.70 -4.67 7.02
N ALA A 66 1.64 -5.38 6.67
CA ALA A 66 1.06 -6.39 7.55
C ALA A 66 1.74 -7.76 7.32
N PRO A 67 2.37 -8.38 8.34
CA PRO A 67 2.92 -9.71 8.20
C PRO A 67 1.78 -10.75 8.09
N LEU A 68 1.85 -11.64 7.11
CA LEU A 68 0.96 -12.78 6.97
C LEU A 68 1.66 -14.09 7.32
N SER A 69 2.95 -14.21 7.00
CA SER A 69 3.84 -15.30 7.35
C SER A 69 5.29 -14.79 7.40
N PRO A 70 6.29 -15.61 7.74
CA PRO A 70 7.70 -15.21 7.62
C PRO A 70 8.13 -14.82 6.19
N HIS A 71 7.40 -15.30 5.17
CA HIS A 71 7.75 -15.11 3.75
C HIS A 71 6.85 -14.12 3.02
N VAL A 72 5.67 -13.82 3.55
CA VAL A 72 4.64 -13.01 2.86
C VAL A 72 4.16 -11.87 3.73
N ALA A 73 4.22 -10.66 3.19
CA ALA A 73 3.60 -9.48 3.78
C ALA A 73 2.52 -8.90 2.86
N GLU A 74 1.61 -8.13 3.43
CA GLU A 74 0.50 -7.47 2.74
C GLU A 74 0.60 -5.94 2.83
N VAL A 75 0.34 -5.25 1.72
CA VAL A 75 -0.02 -3.84 1.72
C VAL A 75 -1.46 -3.71 2.19
N ARG A 76 -1.67 -3.25 3.42
CA ARG A 76 -2.99 -3.17 4.05
C ARG A 76 -3.36 -1.71 4.35
N SER A 77 -4.64 -1.39 4.26
CA SER A 77 -5.19 -0.06 4.61
C SER A 77 -4.51 1.09 3.88
N LEU A 78 -4.23 0.93 2.58
CA LEU A 78 -3.70 2.02 1.75
C LEU A 78 -4.78 3.08 1.58
N ALA A 79 -4.58 4.22 2.21
CA ALA A 79 -5.48 5.37 2.17
C ALA A 79 -4.71 6.64 1.77
N VAL A 80 -5.31 7.48 0.93
CA VAL A 80 -4.75 8.78 0.52
C VAL A 80 -5.84 9.83 0.62
N ASP A 81 -5.52 10.93 1.28
CA ASP A 81 -6.36 12.12 1.37
C ASP A 81 -6.78 12.59 -0.02
N ALA A 82 -8.06 12.91 -0.22
CA ALA A 82 -8.60 13.30 -1.51
C ALA A 82 -7.83 14.48 -2.15
N GLN A 83 -7.39 15.45 -1.34
CA GLN A 83 -6.62 16.61 -1.80
C GLN A 83 -5.15 16.29 -2.14
N ALA A 84 -4.69 15.09 -1.82
CA ALA A 84 -3.35 14.61 -2.14
C ALA A 84 -3.33 13.55 -3.25
N ARG A 85 -4.51 13.14 -3.75
CA ARG A 85 -4.61 12.25 -4.91
C ARG A 85 -4.05 12.91 -6.16
N GLY A 86 -3.55 12.11 -7.08
CA GLY A 86 -2.85 12.63 -8.28
C GLY A 86 -1.38 12.99 -8.05
N ALA A 87 -0.94 13.25 -6.81
CA ALA A 87 0.46 13.54 -6.47
C ALA A 87 1.32 12.28 -6.23
N ARG A 88 0.90 11.12 -6.72
CA ARG A 88 1.59 9.80 -6.61
C ARG A 88 1.86 9.34 -5.17
N VAL A 89 1.16 9.89 -4.17
CA VAL A 89 1.37 9.58 -2.74
C VAL A 89 1.24 8.08 -2.47
N GLY A 90 0.20 7.44 -2.99
CA GLY A 90 0.00 6.00 -2.79
C GLY A 90 1.12 5.16 -3.41
N VAL A 91 1.63 5.55 -4.60
CA VAL A 91 2.78 4.87 -5.23
C VAL A 91 4.02 5.01 -4.35
N MET A 92 4.31 6.21 -3.86
CA MET A 92 5.45 6.43 -2.95
C MET A 92 5.37 5.56 -1.69
N ILE A 93 4.17 5.43 -1.10
CA ILE A 93 3.95 4.59 0.09
C ILE A 93 4.18 3.11 -0.25
N VAL A 94 3.60 2.60 -1.33
CA VAL A 94 3.75 1.19 -1.74
C VAL A 94 5.21 0.86 -2.06
N ASP A 95 5.94 1.76 -2.73
CA ASP A 95 7.36 1.59 -3.01
C ASP A 95 8.20 1.55 -1.73
N GLU A 96 7.87 2.37 -0.72
CA GLU A 96 8.54 2.31 0.59
C GLU A 96 8.21 1.00 1.32
N LEU A 97 6.95 0.54 1.30
CA LEU A 97 6.57 -0.74 1.88
C LEU A 97 7.30 -1.91 1.20
N ARG A 98 7.45 -1.87 -0.13
CA ARG A 98 8.23 -2.86 -0.89
C ARG A 98 9.69 -2.89 -0.45
N ARG A 99 10.33 -1.71 -0.30
CA ARG A 99 11.70 -1.61 0.21
C ARG A 99 11.84 -2.17 1.64
N ARG A 100 10.87 -1.87 2.51
CA ARG A 100 10.84 -2.43 3.88
C ARG A 100 10.67 -3.93 3.87
N ALA A 101 9.72 -4.44 3.08
CA ALA A 101 9.47 -5.87 2.96
C ALA A 101 10.74 -6.63 2.55
N ARG A 102 11.50 -6.11 1.57
CA ARG A 102 12.80 -6.68 1.18
C ARG A 102 13.83 -6.66 2.31
N ARG A 103 13.97 -5.52 2.99
CA ARG A 103 14.92 -5.42 4.11
C ARG A 103 14.58 -6.34 5.28
N THR A 104 13.30 -6.65 5.46
CA THR A 104 12.82 -7.59 6.49
C THR A 104 13.00 -9.05 6.07
N GLY A 105 13.25 -9.33 4.77
CA GLY A 105 13.46 -10.68 4.26
C GLY A 105 12.18 -11.37 3.75
N TYR A 106 11.09 -10.62 3.52
CA TYR A 106 9.92 -11.19 2.84
C TYR A 106 10.25 -11.52 1.38
N GLU A 107 9.69 -12.61 0.91
CA GLU A 107 9.84 -13.08 -0.47
C GLU A 107 8.79 -12.50 -1.41
N LYS A 108 7.60 -12.19 -0.85
CA LYS A 108 6.44 -11.70 -1.60
C LYS A 108 5.75 -10.57 -0.86
N LEU A 109 5.28 -9.59 -1.62
CA LEU A 109 4.35 -8.57 -1.14
C LEU A 109 3.02 -8.76 -1.87
N CYS A 110 1.94 -8.89 -1.12
CA CYS A 110 0.60 -9.01 -1.68
C CYS A 110 -0.27 -7.81 -1.35
N ALA A 111 -1.41 -7.70 -2.03
CA ALA A 111 -2.47 -6.76 -1.74
C ALA A 111 -3.82 -7.37 -2.13
N PHE A 112 -4.88 -6.98 -1.43
CA PHE A 112 -6.26 -7.30 -1.80
C PHE A 112 -6.99 -6.00 -2.12
N THR A 113 -7.57 -5.91 -3.33
CA THR A 113 -8.05 -4.63 -3.85
C THR A 113 -9.25 -4.78 -4.78
N HIS A 114 -10.11 -3.77 -4.81
CA HIS A 114 -11.15 -3.61 -5.84
C HIS A 114 -10.62 -2.87 -7.09
N ALA A 115 -9.40 -2.30 -7.02
CA ALA A 115 -8.78 -1.54 -8.10
C ALA A 115 -7.48 -2.22 -8.59
N PRO A 116 -7.55 -3.41 -9.25
CA PRO A 116 -6.35 -4.18 -9.62
C PRO A 116 -5.44 -3.41 -10.58
N GLY A 117 -5.97 -2.59 -11.49
CA GLY A 117 -5.18 -1.78 -12.39
C GLY A 117 -4.26 -0.78 -11.70
N TYR A 118 -4.58 -0.34 -10.48
CA TYR A 118 -3.70 0.50 -9.69
C TYR A 118 -2.42 -0.23 -9.30
N PHE A 119 -2.54 -1.45 -8.78
CA PHE A 119 -1.42 -2.28 -8.37
C PHE A 119 -0.65 -2.88 -9.56
N SER A 120 -1.35 -3.21 -10.66
CA SER A 120 -0.68 -3.70 -11.88
C SER A 120 0.32 -2.69 -12.44
N ARG A 121 0.01 -1.40 -12.41
CA ARG A 121 0.97 -0.35 -12.80
C ARG A 121 2.21 -0.26 -11.89
N MET A 122 2.15 -0.84 -10.70
CA MET A 122 3.28 -0.96 -9.79
C MET A 122 3.98 -2.34 -9.86
N GLY A 123 3.61 -3.16 -10.86
CA GLY A 123 4.22 -4.45 -11.14
C GLY A 123 3.66 -5.63 -10.35
N PHE A 124 2.51 -5.46 -9.71
CA PHE A 124 1.78 -6.59 -9.12
C PHE A 124 1.03 -7.36 -10.21
N SER A 125 1.00 -8.67 -10.08
CA SER A 125 0.20 -9.57 -10.92
C SER A 125 -1.05 -10.00 -10.19
N ILE A 126 -2.17 -10.15 -10.91
CA ILE A 126 -3.39 -10.76 -10.38
C ILE A 126 -3.14 -12.26 -10.20
N VAL A 127 -3.51 -12.78 -9.03
CA VAL A 127 -3.39 -14.21 -8.73
C VAL A 127 -4.70 -14.74 -8.12
N PRO A 128 -4.99 -16.04 -8.28
CA PRO A 128 -6.08 -16.68 -7.55
C PRO A 128 -5.87 -16.53 -6.03
N HIS A 129 -6.94 -16.33 -5.27
CA HIS A 129 -6.86 -16.25 -3.81
C HIS A 129 -6.22 -17.50 -3.19
N SER A 130 -6.41 -18.66 -3.80
CA SER A 130 -5.81 -19.93 -3.38
C SER A 130 -4.26 -19.94 -3.41
N TRP A 131 -3.62 -18.96 -4.05
CA TRP A 131 -2.17 -18.78 -4.01
C TRP A 131 -1.69 -17.98 -2.80
N LEU A 132 -2.62 -17.43 -2.03
CA LEU A 132 -2.37 -16.62 -0.83
C LEU A 132 -3.03 -17.27 0.39
N LEU A 133 -2.65 -18.53 0.65
CA LEU A 133 -3.20 -19.33 1.76
C LEU A 133 -2.99 -18.63 3.10
N GLU A 134 -1.87 -17.94 3.27
CA GLU A 134 -1.56 -17.16 4.47
C GLU A 134 -2.66 -16.14 4.76
N LYS A 135 -3.12 -15.41 3.74
CA LYS A 135 -4.22 -14.45 3.87
C LYS A 135 -5.54 -15.14 4.18
N ILE A 136 -5.81 -16.26 3.52
CA ILE A 136 -7.05 -17.01 3.72
C ILE A 136 -7.16 -17.45 5.18
N PHE A 137 -6.13 -18.09 5.73
CA PHE A 137 -6.15 -18.62 7.10
C PHE A 137 -6.04 -17.53 8.17
N THR A 138 -5.34 -16.42 7.90
CA THR A 138 -5.16 -15.35 8.87
C THR A 138 -6.41 -14.48 9.00
N ASP A 139 -7.00 -14.08 7.87
CA ASP A 139 -8.02 -13.04 7.84
C ASP A 139 -9.32 -13.47 7.17
N CYS A 140 -9.25 -14.15 6.00
CA CYS A 140 -10.44 -14.36 5.16
C CYS A 140 -11.47 -15.28 5.84
N VAL A 141 -11.04 -16.31 6.55
CA VAL A 141 -11.94 -17.25 7.27
C VAL A 141 -12.79 -16.55 8.32
N LYS A 142 -12.36 -15.40 8.83
CA LYS A 142 -13.06 -14.57 9.82
C LYS A 142 -13.78 -13.38 9.18
N CYS A 143 -13.59 -13.16 7.87
CA CYS A 143 -14.12 -12.00 7.18
C CYS A 143 -15.61 -12.17 6.90
N PRO A 144 -16.48 -11.21 7.26
CA PRO A 144 -17.91 -11.25 6.93
C PRO A 144 -18.19 -11.32 5.43
N GLN A 145 -17.25 -10.85 4.62
CA GLN A 145 -17.34 -10.82 3.14
C GLN A 145 -16.75 -12.09 2.48
N PHE A 146 -16.27 -13.06 3.23
CA PHE A 146 -15.53 -14.21 2.70
C PHE A 146 -16.20 -14.89 1.50
N ARG A 147 -17.51 -15.13 1.59
CA ARG A 147 -18.29 -15.79 0.51
C ARG A 147 -18.70 -14.85 -0.63
N ARG A 148 -18.52 -13.53 -0.47
CA ARG A 148 -18.91 -12.49 -1.41
C ARG A 148 -17.74 -11.56 -1.71
N CYS A 149 -16.52 -12.03 -1.49
CA CYS A 149 -15.32 -11.24 -1.70
C CYS A 149 -15.17 -10.89 -3.19
N ALA A 150 -15.25 -9.60 -3.50
CA ALA A 150 -15.06 -9.07 -4.85
C ALA A 150 -13.66 -8.44 -5.03
N GLN A 151 -12.73 -8.67 -4.09
CA GLN A 151 -11.36 -8.18 -4.20
C GLN A 151 -10.52 -9.10 -5.08
N TYR A 152 -9.57 -8.49 -5.78
CA TYR A 152 -8.51 -9.21 -6.50
C TYR A 152 -7.33 -9.44 -5.59
N GLY A 153 -6.82 -10.69 -5.56
CA GLY A 153 -5.53 -10.99 -4.97
C GLY A 153 -4.41 -10.53 -5.91
N MET A 154 -3.48 -9.74 -5.40
CA MET A 154 -2.37 -9.19 -6.16
C MET A 154 -1.06 -9.57 -5.49
N VAL A 155 -0.03 -9.94 -6.27
CA VAL A 155 1.29 -10.32 -5.75
C VAL A 155 2.40 -9.68 -6.57
N VAL A 156 3.46 -9.26 -5.90
CA VAL A 156 4.74 -8.95 -6.50
C VAL A 156 5.85 -9.72 -5.78
N PRO A 157 6.73 -10.46 -6.49
CA PRO A 157 7.95 -11.02 -5.93
C PRO A 157 8.87 -9.91 -5.43
N LEU A 158 9.68 -10.22 -4.40
CA LEU A 158 10.61 -9.28 -3.79
C LEU A 158 12.09 -9.62 -4.06
N ASP A 159 12.33 -10.59 -4.92
CA ASP A 159 13.67 -10.96 -5.37
C ASP A 159 14.35 -9.84 -6.19
N ALA A 160 15.67 -9.78 -6.13
CA ALA A 160 16.45 -8.74 -6.79
C ALA A 160 16.38 -8.82 -8.33
N ALA A 161 16.08 -9.99 -8.90
CA ALA A 161 16.00 -10.20 -10.35
C ALA A 161 14.81 -9.48 -10.99
N PHE A 162 13.70 -9.33 -10.25
CA PHE A 162 12.46 -8.69 -10.76
C PHE A 162 12.61 -7.19 -10.99
N ASP A 163 13.50 -6.50 -10.27
CA ASP A 163 13.68 -5.05 -10.42
C ASP A 163 14.66 -4.66 -11.54
N ALA A 164 15.61 -5.53 -11.86
CA ALA A 164 16.55 -5.28 -12.96
C ALA A 164 15.81 -5.15 -14.31
N ASP A 165 14.82 -6.01 -14.55
CA ASP A 165 14.01 -6.00 -15.78
C ASP A 165 13.14 -4.73 -15.93
N ARG A 166 12.72 -4.12 -14.83
CA ARG A 166 11.90 -2.88 -14.87
C ARG A 166 12.70 -1.61 -15.11
N THR A 167 13.95 -1.56 -14.68
CA THR A 167 14.82 -0.40 -14.95
C THR A 167 15.18 -0.34 -16.43
N ASP A 168 15.39 -1.48 -17.08
CA ASP A 168 15.68 -1.56 -18.51
C ASP A 168 14.44 -1.22 -19.37
N THR A 169 13.25 -1.63 -18.98
CA THR A 169 12.00 -1.35 -19.72
C THR A 169 11.62 0.14 -19.64
N VAL A 170 11.85 0.81 -18.50
CA VAL A 170 11.60 2.25 -18.36
C VAL A 170 12.63 3.09 -19.13
N ALA A 171 13.88 2.67 -19.16
CA ALA A 171 14.92 3.32 -19.95
C ALA A 171 14.68 3.17 -21.46
N ALA A 172 14.24 2.00 -21.92
CA ALA A 172 13.92 1.74 -23.33
C ALA A 172 12.69 2.55 -23.82
N ALA A 173 11.67 2.76 -22.97
CA ALA A 173 10.50 3.53 -23.31
C ALA A 173 10.77 5.05 -23.41
N ALA A 174 11.84 5.54 -22.75
CA ALA A 174 12.22 6.95 -22.78
C ALA A 174 13.04 7.33 -24.02
N THR A 175 13.53 6.36 -24.81
CA THR A 175 14.40 6.57 -25.98
C THR A 175 13.74 6.26 -27.32
N ALA A 176 12.45 5.90 -27.35
CA ALA A 176 11.75 5.67 -28.60
C ALA A 176 11.45 7.00 -29.32
N PRO A 177 11.89 7.22 -30.57
CA PRO A 177 11.58 8.43 -31.33
C PRO A 177 10.06 8.45 -31.64
N VAL A 178 9.46 9.62 -31.45
CA VAL A 178 8.09 9.91 -31.90
C VAL A 178 8.10 9.95 -33.41
N ALA A 179 7.43 9.02 -34.06
CA ALA A 179 7.15 9.01 -35.49
C ALA A 179 5.82 9.74 -35.79
#